data_4a4b16993811818d69494920d85f6e49
#
_entry.id   4a4b16993811818d69494920d85f6e49
#
_cell.length_a   1.000
_cell.length_b   1.000
_cell.length_c   1.000
_cell.angle_alpha   90.00
_cell.angle_beta   90.00
_cell.angle_gamma   90.00
#
_symmetry.space_group_name_H-M   'P 1'
#
loop_
_entity.id
_entity.type
_entity.pdbx_description
1 polymer ?
#
loop_
_entity_poly.entity_id
_entity_poly.type
_entity_poly.pdbx_seq_one_letter_code
_entity_poly.pdbx_strand_id
1 'polypeptide(L)'
;MKKIVIIGANEFQNPLIEKAKSLGYETHVFAWQSGDIGEKTADYFYPISIVEKEEILEECKKIKPDAITSIGSDLAVITVNYVANALGLNCNNPEYSLICTNKFEMRKAFEKANIKIPRFEKVKSIDEVTINKFPLIVKPTDRSGSRSIALVHSKEELENAILKACESSFEKYAIVEEVIEGKNEYSCESISFKGKHAILAITKKFTTGFPSCIETGHIEPADLPENIKNNIYDIIPKALDALHIENSASHAEFKIGEDGSINIIEIGARMGGDCIGSHLVEISTGYDFLKMTLDVALGNKPDMEIKNEPHFALIKFIFDK
;
A
#
# COMPACT_ATOMS: atom_id res chain seq x y z
N MET A 1 -26.83 -10.32 10.69
CA MET A 1 -26.12 -9.28 9.92
C MET A 1 -24.64 -9.52 10.14
N LYS A 2 -23.80 -9.50 9.10
CA LYS A 2 -22.35 -9.65 9.28
C LYS A 2 -21.76 -8.38 9.87
N LYS A 3 -20.76 -8.53 10.73
CA LYS A 3 -20.05 -7.43 11.39
C LYS A 3 -18.68 -7.27 10.77
N ILE A 4 -18.39 -6.09 10.24
CA ILE A 4 -17.11 -5.77 9.63
C ILE A 4 -16.38 -4.74 10.49
N VAL A 5 -15.17 -5.09 10.91
CA VAL A 5 -14.26 -4.14 11.55
C VAL A 5 -13.39 -3.50 10.46
N ILE A 6 -13.31 -2.17 10.49
CA ILE A 6 -12.49 -1.38 9.56
C ILE A 6 -11.49 -0.56 10.40
N ILE A 7 -10.20 -0.65 10.05
CA ILE A 7 -9.12 0.07 10.72
C ILE A 7 -8.80 1.33 9.92
N GLY A 8 -9.11 2.50 10.50
CA GLY A 8 -9.00 3.82 9.86
C GLY A 8 -10.36 4.42 9.52
N ALA A 9 -10.46 5.75 9.62
CA ALA A 9 -11.72 6.51 9.48
C ALA A 9 -11.61 7.75 8.60
N ASN A 10 -10.43 8.02 8.00
CA ASN A 10 -10.27 9.23 7.19
C ASN A 10 -10.97 9.10 5.82
N GLU A 11 -10.87 10.12 5.01
CA GLU A 11 -11.50 10.21 3.68
C GLU A 11 -11.11 9.04 2.75
N PHE A 12 -9.90 8.47 2.89
CA PHE A 12 -9.47 7.35 2.07
C PHE A 12 -10.06 6.00 2.50
N GLN A 13 -10.40 5.81 3.80
CA GLN A 13 -11.07 4.60 4.28
C GLN A 13 -12.61 4.69 4.20
N ASN A 14 -13.17 5.91 4.18
CA ASN A 14 -14.61 6.10 4.17
C ASN A 14 -15.35 5.35 3.04
N PRO A 15 -14.85 5.28 1.79
CA PRO A 15 -15.51 4.51 0.73
C PRO A 15 -15.71 3.03 1.09
N LEU A 16 -14.79 2.41 1.85
CA LEU A 16 -14.95 1.03 2.30
C LEU A 16 -16.04 0.91 3.36
N ILE A 17 -16.18 1.90 4.26
CA ILE A 17 -17.24 1.93 5.27
C ILE A 17 -18.60 2.03 4.58
N GLU A 18 -18.73 2.94 3.61
CA GLU A 18 -19.95 3.12 2.82
C GLU A 18 -20.31 1.85 2.02
N LYS A 19 -19.32 1.22 1.36
CA LYS A 19 -19.52 -0.02 0.63
C LYS A 19 -20.00 -1.13 1.56
N ALA A 20 -19.39 -1.31 2.74
CA ALA A 20 -19.82 -2.33 3.70
C ALA A 20 -21.27 -2.11 4.15
N LYS A 21 -21.66 -0.87 4.44
CA LYS A 21 -23.06 -0.49 4.79
C LYS A 21 -24.01 -0.75 3.63
N SER A 22 -23.66 -0.40 2.40
CA SER A 22 -24.50 -0.63 1.21
C SER A 22 -24.77 -2.12 0.95
N LEU A 23 -23.85 -2.99 1.40
CA LEU A 23 -24.01 -4.46 1.36
C LEU A 23 -24.79 -5.01 2.55
N GLY A 24 -25.30 -4.15 3.45
CA GLY A 24 -26.08 -4.53 4.63
C GLY A 24 -25.24 -5.10 5.76
N TYR A 25 -23.94 -4.75 5.84
CA TYR A 25 -23.08 -5.13 6.94
C TYR A 25 -23.11 -4.09 8.06
N GLU A 26 -22.95 -4.54 9.30
CA GLU A 26 -22.75 -3.69 10.47
C GLU A 26 -21.29 -3.28 10.56
N THR A 27 -21.00 -1.98 10.61
CA THR A 27 -19.65 -1.44 10.55
C THR A 27 -19.15 -0.96 11.91
N HIS A 28 -17.96 -1.48 12.31
CA HIS A 28 -17.24 -1.11 13.52
C HIS A 28 -15.90 -0.50 13.12
N VAL A 29 -15.69 0.79 13.38
CA VAL A 29 -14.53 1.52 12.90
C VAL A 29 -13.63 1.94 14.05
N PHE A 30 -12.33 1.64 13.92
CA PHE A 30 -11.30 2.02 14.89
C PHE A 30 -10.37 3.04 14.27
N ALA A 31 -10.23 4.20 14.90
CA ALA A 31 -9.29 5.23 14.51
C ALA A 31 -9.00 6.20 15.65
N TRP A 32 -7.95 6.98 15.49
CA TRP A 32 -7.77 8.17 16.32
C TRP A 32 -8.93 9.14 16.10
N GLN A 33 -9.49 9.67 17.19
CA GLN A 33 -10.58 10.64 17.11
C GLN A 33 -10.05 12.00 16.62
N SER A 34 -10.32 12.31 15.37
CA SER A 34 -9.84 13.52 14.66
C SER A 34 -10.97 14.32 14.03
N GLY A 35 -12.22 13.81 14.09
CA GLY A 35 -13.37 14.38 13.41
C GLY A 35 -13.50 13.96 11.95
N ASP A 36 -12.81 12.89 11.55
CA ASP A 36 -12.84 12.34 10.21
C ASP A 36 -14.25 11.86 9.80
N ILE A 37 -14.49 11.83 8.50
CA ILE A 37 -15.82 11.50 7.94
C ILE A 37 -16.26 10.09 8.34
N GLY A 38 -15.36 9.11 8.38
CA GLY A 38 -15.65 7.74 8.76
C GLY A 38 -16.17 7.57 10.18
N GLU A 39 -15.85 8.49 11.09
CA GLU A 39 -16.40 8.51 12.45
C GLU A 39 -17.93 8.64 12.45
N LYS A 40 -18.47 9.39 11.47
CA LYS A 40 -19.91 9.65 11.31
C LYS A 40 -20.59 8.62 10.40
N THR A 41 -19.84 8.07 9.47
CA THR A 41 -20.36 7.08 8.50
C THR A 41 -20.55 5.72 9.16
N ALA A 42 -19.67 5.33 10.09
CA ALA A 42 -19.71 4.05 10.80
C ALA A 42 -20.99 3.86 11.62
N ASP A 43 -21.46 2.61 11.78
CA ASP A 43 -22.53 2.30 12.74
C ASP A 43 -22.01 2.40 14.17
N TYR A 44 -20.76 1.96 14.41
CA TYR A 44 -20.05 2.07 15.69
C TYR A 44 -18.64 2.59 15.47
N PHE A 45 -18.28 3.66 16.16
CA PHE A 45 -16.93 4.23 16.16
C PHE A 45 -16.25 4.04 17.51
N TYR A 46 -15.00 3.62 17.46
CA TYR A 46 -14.15 3.38 18.64
C TYR A 46 -12.92 4.29 18.55
N PRO A 47 -12.73 5.25 19.48
CA PRO A 47 -11.64 6.21 19.45
C PRO A 47 -10.30 5.57 19.95
N ILE A 48 -9.90 4.48 19.31
CA ILE A 48 -8.67 3.74 19.60
C ILE A 48 -7.76 3.87 18.40
N SER A 49 -6.51 4.31 18.62
CA SER A 49 -5.54 4.49 17.53
C SER A 49 -5.31 3.20 16.76
N ILE A 50 -5.16 3.29 15.45
CA ILE A 50 -4.94 2.16 14.54
C ILE A 50 -3.68 1.32 14.87
N VAL A 51 -2.77 1.83 15.69
CA VAL A 51 -1.55 1.12 16.11
C VAL A 51 -1.71 0.39 17.45
N GLU A 52 -2.77 0.65 18.20
CA GLU A 52 -3.05 0.01 19.50
C GLU A 52 -3.74 -1.35 19.30
N LYS A 53 -3.02 -2.25 18.62
CA LYS A 53 -3.56 -3.53 18.14
C LYS A 53 -4.04 -4.46 19.24
N GLU A 54 -3.43 -4.41 20.45
CA GLU A 54 -3.83 -5.17 21.61
C GLU A 54 -5.19 -4.69 22.17
N GLU A 55 -5.39 -3.38 22.28
CA GLU A 55 -6.64 -2.78 22.73
C GLU A 55 -7.76 -3.05 21.73
N ILE A 56 -7.48 -2.89 20.42
CA ILE A 56 -8.41 -3.24 19.35
C ILE A 56 -8.81 -4.72 19.42
N LEU A 57 -7.85 -5.62 19.68
CA LEU A 57 -8.16 -7.06 19.83
C LEU A 57 -9.13 -7.32 20.98
N GLU A 58 -8.95 -6.67 22.14
CA GLU A 58 -9.84 -6.85 23.29
C GLU A 58 -11.27 -6.37 22.98
N GLU A 59 -11.43 -5.27 22.25
CA GLU A 59 -12.75 -4.82 21.80
C GLU A 59 -13.34 -5.77 20.75
N CYS A 60 -12.53 -6.23 19.79
CA CYS A 60 -12.97 -7.19 18.78
C CYS A 60 -13.45 -8.53 19.36
N LYS A 61 -12.87 -8.99 20.47
CA LYS A 61 -13.38 -10.18 21.21
C LYS A 61 -14.82 -10.01 21.71
N LYS A 62 -15.22 -8.76 22.05
CA LYS A 62 -16.59 -8.43 22.49
C LYS A 62 -17.51 -8.29 21.28
N ILE A 63 -17.05 -7.61 20.20
CA ILE A 63 -17.78 -7.39 18.95
C ILE A 63 -18.06 -8.71 18.23
N LYS A 64 -17.07 -9.62 18.20
CA LYS A 64 -17.06 -10.88 17.43
C LYS A 64 -17.30 -10.63 15.95
N PRO A 65 -16.40 -9.92 15.27
CA PRO A 65 -16.55 -9.59 13.86
C PRO A 65 -16.45 -10.82 12.96
N ASP A 66 -17.07 -10.75 11.79
CA ASP A 66 -16.94 -11.73 10.72
C ASP A 66 -15.71 -11.45 9.83
N ALA A 67 -15.24 -10.20 9.79
CA ALA A 67 -14.03 -9.80 9.07
C ALA A 67 -13.42 -8.54 9.64
N ILE A 68 -12.11 -8.38 9.40
CA ILE A 68 -11.33 -7.18 9.73
C ILE A 68 -10.55 -6.78 8.48
N THR A 69 -10.58 -5.50 8.11
CA THR A 69 -9.86 -5.01 6.93
C THR A 69 -9.55 -3.51 7.02
N SER A 70 -8.80 -3.01 6.05
CA SER A 70 -8.51 -1.59 5.84
C SER A 70 -8.13 -1.34 4.38
N ILE A 71 -8.15 -0.07 3.96
CA ILE A 71 -7.61 0.40 2.68
C ILE A 71 -6.75 1.65 2.91
N GLY A 72 -5.84 1.95 1.98
CA GLY A 72 -5.09 3.21 1.95
C GLY A 72 -4.10 3.45 3.10
N SER A 73 -3.82 2.46 3.96
CA SER A 73 -2.92 2.64 5.10
C SER A 73 -2.06 1.40 5.37
N ASP A 74 -0.74 1.54 5.22
CA ASP A 74 0.22 0.46 5.48
C ASP A 74 0.31 0.13 6.98
N LEU A 75 0.19 1.14 7.86
CA LEU A 75 0.19 0.92 9.31
C LEU A 75 -1.02 0.13 9.77
N ALA A 76 -2.18 0.35 9.14
CA ALA A 76 -3.39 -0.40 9.47
C ALA A 76 -3.27 -1.89 9.15
N VAL A 77 -2.49 -2.27 8.12
CA VAL A 77 -2.28 -3.68 7.72
C VAL A 77 -1.70 -4.52 8.85
N ILE A 78 -0.77 -3.95 9.64
CA ILE A 78 -0.17 -4.63 10.78
C ILE A 78 -1.25 -5.00 11.81
N THR A 79 -2.11 -4.06 12.13
CA THR A 79 -3.21 -4.26 13.09
C THR A 79 -4.27 -5.21 12.53
N VAL A 80 -4.66 -5.05 11.26
CA VAL A 80 -5.59 -5.96 10.58
C VAL A 80 -5.11 -7.41 10.68
N ASN A 81 -3.87 -7.69 10.26
CA ASN A 81 -3.34 -9.05 10.27
C ASN A 81 -3.19 -9.61 11.70
N TYR A 82 -2.72 -8.79 12.65
CA TYR A 82 -2.57 -9.19 14.04
C TYR A 82 -3.90 -9.60 14.68
N VAL A 83 -4.91 -8.72 14.56
CA VAL A 83 -6.22 -8.95 15.21
C VAL A 83 -7.00 -10.05 14.49
N ALA A 84 -7.02 -10.06 13.16
CA ALA A 84 -7.72 -11.08 12.38
C ALA A 84 -7.15 -12.47 12.65
N ASN A 85 -5.83 -12.63 12.65
CA ASN A 85 -5.17 -13.91 12.96
C ASN A 85 -5.49 -14.39 14.38
N ALA A 86 -5.45 -13.49 15.37
CA ALA A 86 -5.77 -13.83 16.77
C ALA A 86 -7.22 -14.29 16.95
N LEU A 87 -8.13 -13.87 16.08
CA LEU A 87 -9.55 -14.26 16.07
C LEU A 87 -9.88 -15.40 15.11
N GLY A 88 -8.88 -15.94 14.39
CA GLY A 88 -9.08 -17.00 13.40
C GLY A 88 -9.81 -16.55 12.13
N LEU A 89 -9.78 -15.26 11.82
CA LEU A 89 -10.36 -14.66 10.62
C LEU A 89 -9.38 -14.71 9.46
N ASN A 90 -9.90 -14.54 8.21
CA ASN A 90 -9.06 -14.52 7.02
C ASN A 90 -8.18 -13.26 6.97
N CYS A 91 -6.88 -13.43 6.75
CA CYS A 91 -5.89 -12.35 6.65
C CYS A 91 -4.60 -12.89 6.00
N ASN A 92 -3.63 -12.01 5.79
CA ASN A 92 -2.24 -12.45 5.57
C ASN A 92 -1.62 -12.87 6.90
N ASN A 93 -0.64 -13.79 6.87
CA ASN A 93 0.05 -14.21 8.08
C ASN A 93 0.81 -13.00 8.70
N PRO A 94 0.52 -12.63 9.98
CA PRO A 94 1.12 -11.47 10.64
C PRO A 94 2.64 -11.55 10.76
N GLU A 95 3.24 -12.74 10.69
CA GLU A 95 4.69 -12.93 10.65
C GLU A 95 5.35 -12.18 9.49
N TYR A 96 4.64 -12.05 8.37
CA TYR A 96 5.12 -11.36 7.17
C TYR A 96 4.68 -9.89 7.07
N SER A 97 3.95 -9.35 8.05
CA SER A 97 3.48 -7.96 8.00
C SER A 97 4.65 -6.96 7.93
N LEU A 98 5.78 -7.28 8.59
CA LEU A 98 6.96 -6.40 8.57
C LEU A 98 7.58 -6.26 7.18
N ILE A 99 7.65 -7.33 6.39
CA ILE A 99 8.23 -7.25 5.03
C ILE A 99 7.36 -6.46 4.07
N CYS A 100 6.08 -6.26 4.36
CA CYS A 100 5.17 -5.43 3.58
C CYS A 100 5.19 -3.95 4.00
N THR A 101 5.80 -3.60 5.14
CA THR A 101 5.78 -2.25 5.71
C THR A 101 7.16 -1.65 5.95
N ASN A 102 8.22 -2.48 5.91
CA ASN A 102 9.60 -2.06 6.06
C ASN A 102 10.37 -2.22 4.74
N LYS A 103 10.83 -1.11 4.19
CA LYS A 103 11.48 -1.05 2.86
C LYS A 103 12.75 -1.89 2.77
N PHE A 104 13.54 -1.96 3.85
CA PHE A 104 14.75 -2.78 3.87
C PHE A 104 14.42 -4.28 3.86
N GLU A 105 13.46 -4.71 4.68
CA GLU A 105 13.04 -6.11 4.71
C GLU A 105 12.34 -6.51 3.40
N MET A 106 11.58 -5.60 2.78
CA MET A 106 10.99 -5.78 1.46
C MET A 106 12.07 -6.01 0.38
N ARG A 107 13.14 -5.19 0.38
CA ARG A 107 14.27 -5.38 -0.55
C ARG A 107 14.93 -6.75 -0.38
N LYS A 108 15.15 -7.20 0.87
CA LYS A 108 15.70 -8.54 1.16
C LYS A 108 14.79 -9.67 0.65
N ALA A 109 13.47 -9.51 0.78
CA ALA A 109 12.52 -10.48 0.25
C ALA A 109 12.60 -10.56 -1.29
N PHE A 110 12.68 -9.42 -1.97
CA PHE A 110 12.84 -9.35 -3.42
C PHE A 110 14.19 -9.93 -3.88
N GLU A 111 15.29 -9.62 -3.20
CA GLU A 111 16.61 -10.20 -3.48
C GLU A 111 16.58 -11.72 -3.40
N LYS A 112 16.01 -12.29 -2.34
CA LYS A 112 15.84 -13.72 -2.14
C LYS A 112 15.00 -14.38 -3.25
N ALA A 113 14.02 -13.64 -3.79
CA ALA A 113 13.18 -14.10 -4.89
C ALA A 113 13.78 -13.84 -6.28
N ASN A 114 15.01 -13.33 -6.37
CA ASN A 114 15.68 -12.94 -7.62
C ASN A 114 14.91 -11.90 -8.44
N ILE A 115 14.19 -11.00 -7.77
CA ILE A 115 13.56 -9.83 -8.38
C ILE A 115 14.60 -8.73 -8.48
N LYS A 116 14.69 -8.07 -9.63
CA LYS A 116 15.64 -6.96 -9.86
C LYS A 116 15.32 -5.80 -8.89
N ILE A 117 16.32 -5.40 -8.13
CA ILE A 117 16.24 -4.30 -7.16
C ILE A 117 17.48 -3.41 -7.26
N PRO A 118 17.44 -2.15 -6.83
CA PRO A 118 18.62 -1.33 -6.69
C PRO A 118 19.52 -1.89 -5.59
N ARG A 119 20.82 -1.57 -5.61
CA ARG A 119 21.69 -1.79 -4.46
C ARG A 119 21.18 -0.95 -3.29
N PHE A 120 21.14 -1.53 -2.09
CA PHE A 120 20.54 -0.91 -0.91
C PHE A 120 21.32 -1.25 0.36
N GLU A 121 21.26 -0.34 1.33
CA GLU A 121 21.90 -0.50 2.65
C GLU A 121 21.01 0.08 3.73
N LYS A 122 20.91 -0.59 4.89
CA LYS A 122 20.26 -0.09 6.10
C LYS A 122 21.29 0.51 7.02
N VAL A 123 21.16 1.79 7.35
CA VAL A 123 22.18 2.55 8.06
C VAL A 123 21.59 3.48 9.13
N LYS A 124 22.43 3.85 10.11
CA LYS A 124 22.17 4.92 11.09
C LYS A 124 23.05 6.13 10.88
N SER A 125 24.22 5.94 10.25
CA SER A 125 25.19 7.01 10.04
C SER A 125 25.86 6.87 8.68
N ILE A 126 26.52 7.91 8.22
CA ILE A 126 27.26 7.92 6.98
C ILE A 126 28.43 6.94 6.96
N ASP A 127 29.02 6.64 8.10
CA ASP A 127 30.17 5.73 8.23
C ASP A 127 29.80 4.27 7.90
N GLU A 128 28.51 3.94 7.94
CA GLU A 128 27.99 2.61 7.59
C GLU A 128 27.73 2.46 6.09
N VAL A 129 27.75 3.57 5.31
CA VAL A 129 27.44 3.54 3.87
C VAL A 129 28.66 3.11 3.05
N THR A 130 28.46 2.06 2.25
CA THR A 130 29.47 1.57 1.29
C THR A 130 29.13 1.88 -0.17
N ILE A 131 27.89 2.23 -0.48
CA ILE A 131 27.47 2.70 -1.80
C ILE A 131 28.08 4.09 -2.03
N ASN A 132 28.86 4.23 -3.10
CA ASN A 132 29.62 5.45 -3.38
C ASN A 132 29.30 6.09 -4.75
N LYS A 133 28.30 5.57 -5.47
CA LYS A 133 27.89 6.08 -6.78
C LYS A 133 26.65 6.95 -6.63
N PHE A 134 26.83 8.26 -6.74
CA PHE A 134 25.71 9.22 -6.74
C PHE A 134 25.06 9.33 -8.13
N PRO A 135 23.76 9.77 -8.20
CA PRO A 135 22.89 10.12 -7.08
C PRO A 135 22.37 8.90 -6.31
N LEU A 136 21.99 9.11 -5.05
CA LEU A 136 21.41 8.10 -4.16
C LEU A 136 20.04 8.57 -3.63
N ILE A 137 19.19 7.63 -3.28
CA ILE A 137 17.94 7.87 -2.55
C ILE A 137 18.14 7.51 -1.09
N VAL A 138 17.70 8.40 -0.19
CA VAL A 138 17.67 8.16 1.26
C VAL A 138 16.24 8.29 1.72
N LYS A 139 15.74 7.31 2.48
CA LYS A 139 14.38 7.33 3.03
C LYS A 139 14.31 6.55 4.35
N PRO A 140 13.32 6.84 5.23
CA PRO A 140 13.04 6.02 6.40
C PRO A 140 12.70 4.59 5.97
N THR A 141 13.11 3.59 6.77
CA THR A 141 12.79 2.18 6.47
C THR A 141 11.31 1.85 6.57
N ASP A 142 10.55 2.58 7.40
CA ASP A 142 9.21 2.21 7.90
C ASP A 142 8.17 3.33 7.83
N ARG A 143 8.33 4.28 6.88
CA ARG A 143 7.35 5.35 6.64
C ARG A 143 6.77 5.26 5.24
N SER A 144 5.50 5.65 5.11
CA SER A 144 4.76 5.79 3.85
C SER A 144 4.46 7.27 3.54
N GLY A 145 3.94 7.55 2.34
CA GLY A 145 3.53 8.88 1.92
C GLY A 145 4.68 9.84 1.68
N SER A 146 5.74 9.41 1.03
CA SER A 146 6.92 10.20 0.59
C SER A 146 7.62 10.99 1.71
N ARG A 147 7.40 10.63 2.98
CA ARG A 147 7.95 11.36 4.15
C ARG A 147 9.46 11.17 4.26
N SER A 148 10.19 12.29 4.35
CA SER A 148 11.64 12.32 4.54
C SER A 148 12.42 11.52 3.48
N ILE A 149 11.94 11.52 2.22
CA ILE A 149 12.69 10.98 1.08
C ILE A 149 13.60 12.09 0.54
N ALA A 150 14.86 11.75 0.25
CA ALA A 150 15.81 12.66 -0.35
C ALA A 150 16.56 12.02 -1.52
N LEU A 151 16.70 12.75 -2.61
CA LEU A 151 17.66 12.47 -3.67
C LEU A 151 18.94 13.27 -3.35
N VAL A 152 20.07 12.59 -3.22
CA VAL A 152 21.33 13.19 -2.78
C VAL A 152 22.43 13.00 -3.81
N HIS A 153 23.26 14.02 -4.01
CA HIS A 153 24.30 14.09 -5.03
C HIS A 153 25.71 14.18 -4.45
N SER A 154 25.83 14.33 -3.12
CA SER A 154 27.12 14.46 -2.44
C SER A 154 27.10 13.75 -1.07
N LYS A 155 28.30 13.55 -0.48
CA LYS A 155 28.42 12.98 0.87
C LYS A 155 27.82 13.89 1.95
N GLU A 156 27.94 15.21 1.79
CA GLU A 156 27.37 16.17 2.72
C GLU A 156 25.84 16.13 2.75
N GLU A 157 25.22 16.05 1.55
CA GLU A 157 23.76 15.85 1.43
C GLU A 157 23.32 14.51 2.01
N LEU A 158 24.11 13.45 1.79
CA LEU A 158 23.85 12.09 2.26
C LEU A 158 23.80 12.03 3.79
N GLU A 159 24.77 12.64 4.49
CA GLU A 159 24.79 12.67 5.95
C GLU A 159 23.54 13.32 6.54
N ASN A 160 23.17 14.51 6.03
CA ASN A 160 21.98 15.22 6.47
C ASN A 160 20.69 14.43 6.17
N ALA A 161 20.61 13.76 5.01
CA ALA A 161 19.46 12.96 4.62
C ALA A 161 19.29 11.73 5.54
N ILE A 162 20.39 11.04 5.89
CA ILE A 162 20.38 9.90 6.83
C ILE A 162 19.85 10.34 8.19
N LEU A 163 20.34 11.45 8.74
CA LEU A 163 19.87 11.98 10.04
C LEU A 163 18.36 12.21 10.02
N LYS A 164 17.84 12.93 9.02
CA LYS A 164 16.40 13.22 8.88
C LYS A 164 15.56 11.94 8.70
N ALA A 165 16.05 11.00 7.91
CA ALA A 165 15.36 9.71 7.70
C ALA A 165 15.30 8.89 8.99
N CYS A 166 16.41 8.82 9.75
CA CYS A 166 16.46 8.14 11.05
C CYS A 166 15.56 8.81 12.10
N GLU A 167 15.51 10.14 12.14
CA GLU A 167 14.59 10.86 13.03
C GLU A 167 13.14 10.54 12.75
N SER A 168 12.78 10.46 11.47
CA SER A 168 11.43 10.17 10.99
C SER A 168 11.04 8.71 11.17
N SER A 169 11.97 7.77 11.06
CA SER A 169 11.74 6.32 11.18
C SER A 169 11.34 5.92 12.59
N PHE A 170 10.39 4.97 12.72
CA PHE A 170 10.03 4.37 14.00
C PHE A 170 11.18 3.54 14.58
N GLU A 171 11.87 2.74 13.76
CA GLU A 171 13.01 1.94 14.18
C GLU A 171 14.34 2.70 14.20
N LYS A 172 14.34 4.00 13.82
CA LYS A 172 15.50 4.88 13.80
C LYS A 172 16.60 4.43 12.83
N TYR A 173 16.21 3.93 11.67
CA TYR A 173 17.09 3.57 10.57
C TYR A 173 16.66 4.26 9.27
N ALA A 174 17.65 4.54 8.44
CA ALA A 174 17.47 4.92 7.05
C ALA A 174 17.78 3.72 6.13
N ILE A 175 17.17 3.71 4.95
CA ILE A 175 17.62 2.92 3.81
C ILE A 175 18.24 3.88 2.80
N VAL A 176 19.46 3.55 2.34
CA VAL A 176 20.18 4.22 1.24
C VAL A 176 20.15 3.31 0.04
N GLU A 177 19.70 3.82 -1.10
CA GLU A 177 19.52 3.02 -2.33
C GLU A 177 20.08 3.74 -3.55
N GLU A 178 20.53 2.99 -4.54
CA GLU A 178 20.73 3.52 -5.89
C GLU A 178 19.38 4.00 -6.46
N VAL A 179 19.44 5.01 -7.33
CA VAL A 179 18.22 5.54 -7.97
C VAL A 179 17.61 4.50 -8.89
N ILE A 180 16.34 4.18 -8.70
CA ILE A 180 15.59 3.31 -9.60
C ILE A 180 15.40 4.01 -10.95
N GLU A 181 15.82 3.35 -12.01
CA GLU A 181 15.70 3.84 -13.39
C GLU A 181 14.24 3.92 -13.84
N GLY A 182 13.95 4.91 -14.70
CA GLY A 182 12.65 5.15 -15.29
C GLY A 182 12.15 6.56 -15.05
N LYS A 183 11.50 7.14 -16.07
CA LYS A 183 11.05 8.55 -16.06
C LYS A 183 9.68 8.74 -15.40
N ASN A 184 8.78 7.77 -15.60
CA ASN A 184 7.42 7.82 -15.11
C ASN A 184 7.23 6.80 -14.00
N GLU A 185 6.31 7.12 -13.10
CA GLU A 185 5.90 6.25 -12.01
C GLU A 185 4.52 5.66 -12.32
N TYR A 186 4.37 4.40 -12.01
CA TYR A 186 3.15 3.63 -12.23
C TYR A 186 2.80 2.87 -10.96
N SER A 187 1.54 2.49 -10.86
CA SER A 187 1.11 1.50 -9.89
C SER A 187 0.25 0.41 -10.52
N CYS A 188 0.14 -0.69 -9.80
CA CYS A 188 -0.67 -1.84 -10.19
C CYS A 188 -1.53 -2.25 -8.99
N GLU A 189 -2.85 -2.27 -9.20
CA GLU A 189 -3.82 -2.74 -8.23
C GLU A 189 -4.10 -4.22 -8.48
N SER A 190 -4.04 -5.01 -7.41
CA SER A 190 -4.27 -6.46 -7.49
C SER A 190 -5.11 -6.94 -6.32
N ILE A 191 -5.77 -8.09 -6.51
CA ILE A 191 -6.47 -8.82 -5.44
C ILE A 191 -5.88 -10.22 -5.31
N SER A 192 -5.54 -10.62 -4.07
CA SER A 192 -5.00 -11.93 -3.75
C SER A 192 -5.97 -12.72 -2.89
N PHE A 193 -6.18 -13.99 -3.23
CA PHE A 193 -6.98 -14.91 -2.45
C PHE A 193 -6.35 -16.31 -2.44
N LYS A 194 -5.96 -16.78 -1.26
CA LYS A 194 -5.28 -18.07 -1.05
C LYS A 194 -4.05 -18.22 -1.97
N GLY A 195 -3.22 -17.17 -2.03
CA GLY A 195 -2.00 -17.14 -2.84
C GLY A 195 -2.22 -17.09 -4.35
N LYS A 196 -3.44 -16.84 -4.82
CA LYS A 196 -3.71 -16.59 -6.24
C LYS A 196 -3.95 -15.10 -6.45
N HIS A 197 -3.19 -14.51 -7.36
CA HIS A 197 -3.19 -13.08 -7.64
C HIS A 197 -3.92 -12.78 -8.93
N ALA A 198 -4.75 -11.74 -8.91
CA ALA A 198 -5.36 -11.17 -10.10
C ALA A 198 -5.01 -9.68 -10.16
N ILE A 199 -4.33 -9.28 -11.23
CA ILE A 199 -4.09 -7.86 -11.53
C ILE A 199 -5.39 -7.28 -12.08
N LEU A 200 -5.84 -6.17 -11.50
CA LEU A 200 -7.08 -5.50 -11.88
C LEU A 200 -6.82 -4.31 -12.78
N ALA A 201 -5.86 -3.47 -12.44
CA ALA A 201 -5.59 -2.22 -13.14
C ALA A 201 -4.12 -1.81 -13.08
N ILE A 202 -3.70 -1.01 -14.05
CA ILE A 202 -2.40 -0.35 -14.08
C ILE A 202 -2.65 1.16 -14.21
N THR A 203 -2.11 1.91 -13.26
CA THR A 203 -2.28 3.37 -13.14
C THR A 203 -1.00 4.09 -13.51
N LYS A 204 -1.07 5.15 -14.28
CA LYS A 204 0.03 6.11 -14.44
C LYS A 204 -0.09 7.19 -13.39
N LYS A 205 0.98 7.39 -12.61
CA LYS A 205 1.05 8.38 -11.54
C LYS A 205 1.76 9.64 -12.01
N PHE A 206 1.29 10.78 -11.56
CA PHE A 206 1.92 12.09 -11.78
C PHE A 206 2.34 12.65 -10.43
N THR A 207 3.59 13.05 -10.33
CA THR A 207 4.17 13.63 -9.12
C THR A 207 4.88 14.94 -9.45
N THR A 208 5.15 15.74 -8.42
CA THR A 208 6.00 16.92 -8.56
C THR A 208 7.47 16.58 -8.81
N GLY A 209 7.86 15.31 -8.62
CA GLY A 209 9.25 14.90 -8.60
C GLY A 209 9.99 15.38 -7.35
N PHE A 210 11.31 15.12 -7.31
CA PHE A 210 12.13 15.57 -6.21
C PHE A 210 12.20 17.11 -6.13
N PRO A 211 12.28 17.69 -4.90
CA PRO A 211 12.45 17.01 -3.60
C PRO A 211 11.16 16.56 -2.94
N SER A 212 9.99 17.03 -3.33
CA SER A 212 8.74 16.82 -2.57
C SER A 212 8.01 15.53 -2.89
N CYS A 213 8.14 15.01 -4.13
CA CYS A 213 7.49 13.78 -4.60
C CYS A 213 5.97 13.72 -4.27
N ILE A 214 5.28 14.87 -4.35
CA ILE A 214 3.86 14.97 -4.05
C ILE A 214 3.06 14.48 -5.26
N GLU A 215 2.08 13.62 -5.02
CA GLU A 215 1.14 13.18 -6.04
C GLU A 215 0.31 14.35 -6.56
N THR A 216 0.19 14.46 -7.87
CA THR A 216 -0.56 15.56 -8.55
C THR A 216 -1.75 15.05 -9.34
N GLY A 217 -1.82 13.75 -9.57
CA GLY A 217 -2.94 13.10 -10.25
C GLY A 217 -2.59 11.70 -10.76
N HIS A 218 -3.61 10.99 -11.21
CA HIS A 218 -3.52 9.62 -11.70
C HIS A 218 -4.40 9.42 -12.93
N ILE A 219 -3.98 8.54 -13.83
CA ILE A 219 -4.74 8.13 -15.01
C ILE A 219 -4.81 6.61 -15.03
N GLU A 220 -6.01 6.08 -15.26
CA GLU A 220 -6.29 4.65 -15.37
C GLU A 220 -7.32 4.37 -16.48
N PRO A 221 -7.10 3.37 -17.37
CA PRO A 221 -5.89 2.55 -17.44
C PRO A 221 -4.67 3.33 -17.96
N ALA A 222 -3.47 2.93 -17.54
CA ALA A 222 -2.23 3.46 -18.11
C ALA A 222 -2.11 3.01 -19.58
N ASP A 223 -1.78 3.96 -20.46
CA ASP A 223 -1.48 3.65 -21.86
C ASP A 223 -0.06 3.09 -21.98
N LEU A 224 0.04 1.76 -22.04
CA LEU A 224 1.29 1.00 -22.08
C LEU A 224 1.27 0.00 -23.24
N PRO A 225 2.42 -0.20 -23.93
CA PRO A 225 2.57 -1.26 -24.91
C PRO A 225 2.32 -2.65 -24.31
N GLU A 226 1.82 -3.57 -25.11
CA GLU A 226 1.43 -4.91 -24.65
C GLU A 226 2.61 -5.71 -24.05
N ASN A 227 3.79 -5.59 -24.63
CA ASN A 227 5.00 -6.22 -24.08
C ASN A 227 5.37 -5.71 -22.68
N ILE A 228 5.12 -4.44 -22.37
CA ILE A 228 5.32 -3.87 -21.04
C ILE A 228 4.26 -4.40 -20.06
N LYS A 229 3.00 -4.46 -20.48
CA LYS A 229 1.93 -5.06 -19.67
C LYS A 229 2.26 -6.51 -19.32
N ASN A 230 2.75 -7.29 -20.28
CA ASN A 230 3.17 -8.67 -20.05
C ASN A 230 4.31 -8.77 -19.03
N ASN A 231 5.29 -7.85 -19.07
CA ASN A 231 6.35 -7.79 -18.05
C ASN A 231 5.78 -7.50 -16.65
N ILE A 232 4.78 -6.60 -16.55
CA ILE A 232 4.09 -6.31 -15.28
C ILE A 232 3.34 -7.55 -14.78
N TYR A 233 2.58 -8.22 -15.67
CA TYR A 233 1.82 -9.44 -15.34
C TYR A 233 2.71 -10.63 -14.94
N ASP A 234 3.98 -10.64 -15.36
CA ASP A 234 4.94 -11.66 -14.96
C ASP A 234 5.62 -11.34 -13.62
N ILE A 235 5.98 -10.08 -13.36
CA ILE A 235 6.79 -9.72 -12.19
C ILE A 235 5.95 -9.44 -10.94
N ILE A 236 4.78 -8.80 -11.07
CA ILE A 236 3.98 -8.41 -9.90
C ILE A 236 3.51 -9.64 -9.09
N PRO A 237 2.95 -10.71 -9.69
CA PRO A 237 2.60 -11.90 -8.92
C PRO A 237 3.78 -12.51 -8.17
N LYS A 238 4.96 -12.58 -8.78
CA LYS A 238 6.19 -13.08 -8.13
C LYS A 238 6.60 -12.22 -6.93
N ALA A 239 6.42 -10.90 -7.04
CA ALA A 239 6.71 -9.99 -5.95
C ALA A 239 5.69 -10.12 -4.81
N LEU A 240 4.42 -10.35 -5.12
CA LEU A 240 3.39 -10.63 -4.11
C LEU A 240 3.67 -11.95 -3.37
N ASP A 241 4.08 -13.00 -4.10
CA ASP A 241 4.51 -14.27 -3.50
C ASP A 241 5.71 -14.07 -2.57
N ALA A 242 6.71 -13.27 -3.01
CA ALA A 242 7.91 -12.98 -2.20
C ALA A 242 7.60 -12.25 -0.89
N LEU A 243 6.51 -11.47 -0.87
CA LEU A 243 6.01 -10.75 0.31
C LEU A 243 4.97 -11.53 1.10
N HIS A 244 4.62 -12.75 0.70
CA HIS A 244 3.58 -13.58 1.30
C HIS A 244 2.21 -12.87 1.39
N ILE A 245 1.86 -12.10 0.34
CA ILE A 245 0.57 -11.44 0.23
C ILE A 245 -0.42 -12.43 -0.37
N GLU A 246 -1.15 -13.15 0.48
CA GLU A 246 -2.01 -14.25 0.07
C GLU A 246 -3.50 -13.91 0.07
N ASN A 247 -3.93 -13.00 0.97
CA ASN A 247 -5.35 -12.72 1.25
C ASN A 247 -5.60 -11.23 1.48
N SER A 248 -5.35 -10.39 0.50
CA SER A 248 -5.67 -8.96 0.55
C SER A 248 -5.67 -8.32 -0.84
N ALA A 249 -6.15 -7.09 -0.92
CA ALA A 249 -5.77 -6.16 -1.98
C ALA A 249 -4.28 -5.84 -1.89
N SER A 250 -3.67 -5.40 -3.00
CA SER A 250 -2.29 -4.89 -3.01
C SER A 250 -2.14 -3.73 -3.99
N HIS A 251 -1.21 -2.84 -3.66
CA HIS A 251 -0.81 -1.68 -4.44
C HIS A 251 0.69 -1.75 -4.66
N ALA A 252 1.11 -1.99 -5.90
CA ALA A 252 2.51 -2.12 -6.27
C ALA A 252 2.97 -0.89 -7.05
N GLU A 253 3.93 -0.14 -6.53
CA GLU A 253 4.54 1.02 -7.19
C GLU A 253 5.83 0.63 -7.90
N PHE A 254 6.01 1.10 -9.14
CA PHE A 254 7.17 0.76 -9.97
C PHE A 254 7.48 1.84 -11.00
N LYS A 255 8.70 1.76 -11.55
CA LYS A 255 9.11 2.48 -12.76
C LYS A 255 9.42 1.50 -13.86
N ILE A 256 9.29 1.97 -15.11
CA ILE A 256 9.61 1.21 -16.31
C ILE A 256 10.96 1.71 -16.82
N GLY A 257 11.96 0.83 -16.86
CA GLY A 257 13.27 1.11 -17.40
C GLY A 257 13.25 1.30 -18.93
N GLU A 258 14.31 1.86 -19.48
CA GLU A 258 14.43 2.05 -20.95
C GLU A 258 14.46 0.72 -21.71
N ASP A 259 14.92 -0.33 -21.06
CA ASP A 259 14.91 -1.73 -21.54
C ASP A 259 13.55 -2.44 -21.40
N GLY A 260 12.53 -1.74 -20.86
CA GLY A 260 11.21 -2.28 -20.56
C GLY A 260 11.16 -3.11 -19.26
N SER A 261 12.23 -3.15 -18.47
CA SER A 261 12.22 -3.80 -17.16
C SER A 261 11.32 -3.07 -16.17
N ILE A 262 10.65 -3.85 -15.31
CA ILE A 262 9.81 -3.32 -14.23
C ILE A 262 10.65 -3.25 -12.96
N ASN A 263 10.86 -2.03 -12.49
CA ASN A 263 11.69 -1.75 -11.32
C ASN A 263 10.79 -1.35 -10.15
N ILE A 264 10.53 -2.29 -9.23
CA ILE A 264 9.59 -2.12 -8.12
C ILE A 264 10.14 -1.11 -7.10
N ILE A 265 9.32 -0.12 -6.76
CA ILE A 265 9.61 0.88 -5.72
C ILE A 265 9.17 0.32 -4.37
N GLU A 266 7.89 -0.04 -4.25
CA GLU A 266 7.26 -0.50 -3.01
C GLU A 266 5.99 -1.28 -3.33
N ILE A 267 5.59 -2.20 -2.43
CA ILE A 267 4.29 -2.88 -2.49
C ILE A 267 3.64 -2.83 -1.12
N GLY A 268 2.44 -2.25 -1.06
CA GLY A 268 1.58 -2.32 0.13
C GLY A 268 0.58 -3.48 0.03
N ALA A 269 0.43 -4.24 1.11
CA ALA A 269 -0.57 -5.32 1.21
C ALA A 269 -1.98 -4.77 1.48
N ARG A 270 -2.36 -3.75 0.73
CA ARG A 270 -3.63 -3.02 0.85
C ARG A 270 -3.95 -2.31 -0.47
N MET A 271 -5.19 -1.96 -0.66
CA MET A 271 -5.65 -1.13 -1.78
C MET A 271 -4.93 0.22 -1.81
N GLY A 272 -4.62 0.74 -3.00
CA GLY A 272 -4.06 2.06 -3.20
C GLY A 272 -4.91 3.17 -2.59
N GLY A 273 -4.23 4.19 -2.05
CA GLY A 273 -4.85 5.44 -1.61
C GLY A 273 -5.20 6.35 -2.78
N ASP A 274 -5.35 7.66 -2.48
CA ASP A 274 -5.52 8.73 -3.48
C ASP A 274 -6.62 8.44 -4.52
N CYS A 275 -7.70 7.79 -4.08
CA CYS A 275 -8.84 7.36 -4.90
C CYS A 275 -8.48 6.30 -5.96
N ILE A 276 -7.26 5.80 -6.06
CA ILE A 276 -6.86 4.80 -7.05
C ILE A 276 -7.72 3.55 -6.88
N GLY A 277 -7.56 2.84 -5.75
CA GLY A 277 -8.28 1.58 -5.54
C GLY A 277 -9.76 1.76 -5.31
N SER A 278 -10.17 2.81 -4.60
CA SER A 278 -11.57 3.01 -4.19
C SER A 278 -12.48 3.53 -5.31
N HIS A 279 -11.93 4.20 -6.32
CA HIS A 279 -12.72 4.83 -7.39
C HIS A 279 -12.20 4.52 -8.80
N LEU A 280 -10.89 4.76 -9.08
CA LEU A 280 -10.38 4.64 -10.44
C LEU A 280 -10.48 3.22 -10.97
N VAL A 281 -10.17 2.20 -10.15
CA VAL A 281 -10.28 0.78 -10.55
C VAL A 281 -11.70 0.43 -10.98
N GLU A 282 -12.72 0.82 -10.21
CA GLU A 282 -14.11 0.51 -10.57
C GLU A 282 -14.53 1.22 -11.87
N ILE A 283 -14.17 2.49 -12.03
CA ILE A 283 -14.50 3.27 -13.23
C ILE A 283 -13.77 2.72 -14.47
N SER A 284 -12.49 2.35 -14.33
CA SER A 284 -11.66 1.98 -15.47
C SER A 284 -11.81 0.53 -15.90
N THR A 285 -12.20 -0.35 -15.01
CA THR A 285 -12.25 -1.80 -15.24
C THR A 285 -13.64 -2.40 -15.11
N GLY A 286 -14.55 -1.72 -14.40
CA GLY A 286 -15.87 -2.23 -14.03
C GLY A 286 -15.84 -3.24 -12.88
N TYR A 287 -14.70 -3.51 -12.26
CA TYR A 287 -14.60 -4.37 -11.07
C TYR A 287 -14.96 -3.61 -9.79
N ASP A 288 -15.82 -4.20 -8.96
CA ASP A 288 -16.11 -3.67 -7.62
C ASP A 288 -15.00 -4.04 -6.63
N PHE A 289 -13.87 -3.32 -6.68
CA PHE A 289 -12.66 -3.64 -5.93
C PHE A 289 -12.86 -3.51 -4.40
N LEU A 290 -13.71 -2.57 -3.96
CA LEU A 290 -14.09 -2.45 -2.55
C LEU A 290 -14.82 -3.71 -2.06
N LYS A 291 -15.78 -4.21 -2.86
CA LYS A 291 -16.48 -5.46 -2.55
C LYS A 291 -15.53 -6.65 -2.56
N MET A 292 -14.63 -6.75 -3.56
CA MET A 292 -13.61 -7.81 -3.59
C MET A 292 -12.76 -7.84 -2.33
N THR A 293 -12.35 -6.65 -1.83
CA THR A 293 -11.58 -6.53 -0.58
C THR A 293 -12.38 -7.05 0.62
N LEU A 294 -13.68 -6.72 0.70
CA LEU A 294 -14.57 -7.25 1.74
C LEU A 294 -14.78 -8.77 1.59
N ASP A 295 -14.94 -9.27 0.38
CA ASP A 295 -15.09 -10.70 0.12
C ASP A 295 -13.88 -11.49 0.61
N VAL A 296 -12.67 -11.03 0.28
CA VAL A 296 -11.42 -11.65 0.75
C VAL A 296 -11.33 -11.61 2.27
N ALA A 297 -11.60 -10.47 2.90
CA ALA A 297 -11.57 -10.36 4.36
C ALA A 297 -12.56 -11.31 5.04
N LEU A 298 -13.71 -11.58 4.40
CA LEU A 298 -14.72 -12.56 4.84
C LEU A 298 -14.34 -14.02 4.54
N GLY A 299 -13.16 -14.28 3.93
CA GLY A 299 -12.74 -15.62 3.51
C GLY A 299 -13.44 -16.15 2.27
N ASN A 300 -14.14 -15.30 1.53
CA ASN A 300 -14.81 -15.62 0.28
C ASN A 300 -13.88 -15.35 -0.92
N LYS A 301 -14.06 -16.14 -1.99
CA LYS A 301 -13.43 -15.85 -3.29
C LYS A 301 -13.96 -14.51 -3.79
N PRO A 302 -13.08 -13.57 -4.21
CA PRO A 302 -13.54 -12.30 -4.76
C PRO A 302 -14.35 -12.50 -6.04
N ASP A 303 -15.39 -11.70 -6.17
CA ASP A 303 -16.25 -11.71 -7.36
C ASP A 303 -15.54 -10.98 -8.51
N MET A 304 -15.16 -11.73 -9.55
CA MET A 304 -14.46 -11.22 -10.74
C MET A 304 -15.41 -10.83 -11.88
N GLU A 305 -16.69 -10.66 -11.59
CA GLU A 305 -17.64 -10.20 -12.59
C GLU A 305 -17.52 -8.70 -12.82
N ILE A 306 -17.43 -8.28 -14.08
CA ILE A 306 -17.47 -6.85 -14.45
C ILE A 306 -18.90 -6.34 -14.23
N LYS A 307 -19.06 -5.37 -13.34
CA LYS A 307 -20.38 -4.84 -12.96
C LYS A 307 -20.78 -3.61 -13.77
N ASN A 308 -19.80 -2.83 -14.22
CA ASN A 308 -20.01 -1.59 -14.95
C ASN A 308 -19.22 -1.61 -16.27
N GLU A 309 -19.64 -0.83 -17.25
CA GLU A 309 -18.86 -0.64 -18.47
C GLU A 309 -17.57 0.12 -18.13
N PRO A 310 -16.38 -0.39 -18.57
CA PRO A 310 -15.11 0.28 -18.33
C PRO A 310 -15.00 1.63 -19.05
N HIS A 311 -14.50 2.63 -18.34
CA HIS A 311 -14.27 3.98 -18.84
C HIS A 311 -12.86 4.46 -18.51
N PHE A 312 -12.38 5.47 -19.23
CA PHE A 312 -11.16 6.16 -18.88
C PHE A 312 -11.38 6.99 -17.58
N ALA A 313 -10.51 6.80 -16.59
CA ALA A 313 -10.60 7.45 -15.29
C ALA A 313 -9.39 8.36 -15.05
N LEU A 314 -9.63 9.54 -14.49
CA LEU A 314 -8.60 10.50 -14.13
C LEU A 314 -8.95 11.18 -12.82
N ILE A 315 -7.95 11.34 -11.94
CA ILE A 315 -8.01 12.25 -10.80
C ILE A 315 -6.87 13.27 -10.90
N LYS A 316 -7.16 14.50 -10.53
CA LYS A 316 -6.19 15.60 -10.41
C LYS A 316 -6.34 16.26 -9.06
N PHE A 317 -5.25 16.35 -8.31
CA PHE A 317 -5.22 17.06 -7.03
C PHE A 317 -5.03 18.56 -7.26
N ILE A 318 -5.81 19.34 -6.53
CA ILE A 318 -5.74 20.79 -6.54
C ILE A 318 -5.19 21.22 -5.18
N PHE A 319 -4.09 21.93 -5.19
CA PHE A 319 -3.47 22.45 -3.98
C PHE A 319 -3.77 23.93 -3.86
N ASP A 320 -4.17 24.38 -2.68
CA ASP A 320 -4.26 25.81 -2.37
C ASP A 320 -2.86 26.44 -2.45
N LYS A 321 -2.81 27.66 -2.96
CA LYS A 321 -1.54 28.40 -3.16
C LYS A 321 -1.06 29.00 -1.85
#